data_b8db3c555d75c3acd1f9a7d665c9a2c9
#
_entry.id   b8db3c555d75c3acd1f9a7d665c9a2c9
#
_cell.length_a   1.000
_cell.length_b   1.000
_cell.length_c   1.000
_cell.angle_alpha   90.00
_cell.angle_beta   90.00
_cell.angle_gamma   90.00
#
_symmetry.space_group_name_H-M   'P 1'
#
loop_
_entity.id
_entity.type
_entity.pdbx_description
1 polymer ?
#
loop_
_entity_poly.entity_id
_entity_poly.type
_entity_poly.pdbx_seq_one_letter_code
_entity_poly.pdbx_strand_id
1 'polypeptide(L)'
;ANCVVKTSEGRFFITTGNGNYLAFCDTGNIDISYNNIPFSATSVPSVHSIVSTTYNNVFTNKDFAIQVPSGTPNGMITFTNINRTRSGQFVYLKVEYKNIGTTAMSGTLKVVLDSRMSYSTSIPAPQLTNVDTITYTYSNLLPQETKVIDMSVLVDGGLAILTTLTSYAEL
;
A
#
# COMPACT_ATOMS: atom_id res chain seq x y z
N ALA A 1 5.95 1.71 -11.51
CA ALA A 1 5.95 0.55 -10.60
C ALA A 1 6.87 -0.50 -11.18
N ASN A 2 7.72 -1.12 -10.36
CA ASN A 2 8.58 -2.21 -10.80
C ASN A 2 7.71 -3.47 -10.95
N CYS A 3 7.41 -3.83 -12.17
CA CYS A 3 6.66 -5.02 -12.51
C CYS A 3 7.60 -6.20 -12.72
N VAL A 4 7.15 -7.41 -12.46
CA VAL A 4 7.96 -8.61 -12.60
C VAL A 4 7.42 -9.46 -13.75
N VAL A 5 8.31 -9.84 -14.66
CA VAL A 5 8.06 -10.78 -15.75
C VAL A 5 8.76 -12.08 -15.41
N LYS A 6 8.08 -13.22 -15.65
CA LYS A 6 8.58 -14.57 -15.37
C LYS A 6 8.62 -15.39 -16.64
N THR A 7 9.68 -16.18 -16.84
CA THR A 7 9.76 -17.21 -17.89
C THR A 7 9.34 -18.58 -17.36
N SER A 8 8.94 -19.49 -18.25
CA SER A 8 8.64 -20.90 -17.92
C SER A 8 9.85 -21.64 -17.32
N GLU A 9 11.06 -21.14 -17.56
CA GLU A 9 12.31 -21.63 -16.96
C GLU A 9 12.49 -21.22 -15.49
N GLY A 10 11.56 -20.41 -14.93
CA GLY A 10 11.61 -19.95 -13.55
C GLY A 10 12.47 -18.71 -13.32
N ARG A 11 12.92 -18.02 -14.35
CA ARG A 11 13.68 -16.77 -14.25
C ARG A 11 12.75 -15.58 -14.11
N PHE A 12 13.16 -14.57 -13.34
CA PHE A 12 12.40 -13.35 -13.07
C PHE A 12 13.17 -12.12 -13.54
N PHE A 13 12.47 -11.20 -14.18
CA PHE A 13 13.01 -9.94 -14.68
C PHE A 13 12.15 -8.78 -14.26
N ILE A 14 12.78 -7.67 -13.86
CA ILE A 14 12.07 -6.48 -13.39
C ILE A 14 12.01 -5.46 -14.52
N THR A 15 10.85 -4.86 -14.71
CA THR A 15 10.69 -3.77 -15.67
C THR A 15 11.37 -2.49 -15.19
N THR A 16 11.84 -1.67 -16.12
CA THR A 16 12.28 -0.30 -15.82
C THR A 16 11.12 0.59 -15.38
N GLY A 17 11.41 1.80 -14.93
CA GLY A 17 10.38 2.79 -14.57
C GLY A 17 9.38 3.09 -15.71
N ASN A 18 9.81 2.95 -16.97
CA ASN A 18 8.97 3.13 -18.17
C ASN A 18 8.25 1.85 -18.61
N GLY A 19 8.36 0.76 -17.85
CA GLY A 19 7.70 -0.51 -18.16
C GLY A 19 8.47 -1.42 -19.13
N ASN A 20 9.62 -1.01 -19.65
CA ASN A 20 10.43 -1.87 -20.51
C ASN A 20 11.11 -2.99 -19.72
N TYR A 21 11.23 -4.16 -20.31
CA TYR A 21 11.97 -5.27 -19.72
C TYR A 21 12.85 -5.98 -20.76
N LEU A 22 13.89 -6.63 -20.27
CA LEU A 22 14.75 -7.50 -21.03
C LEU A 22 14.81 -8.85 -20.30
N ALA A 23 14.29 -9.89 -20.95
CA ALA A 23 14.31 -11.26 -20.43
C ALA A 23 15.30 -12.12 -21.20
N PHE A 24 16.18 -12.78 -20.49
CA PHE A 24 17.11 -13.76 -21.04
C PHE A 24 16.55 -15.17 -20.85
N CYS A 25 16.55 -15.95 -21.91
CA CYS A 25 16.06 -17.31 -21.91
C CYS A 25 16.97 -18.22 -22.77
N ASP A 26 16.86 -19.52 -22.53
CA ASP A 26 17.58 -20.52 -23.31
C ASP A 26 16.90 -20.79 -24.67
N THR A 27 17.42 -21.73 -25.46
CA THR A 27 16.75 -22.20 -26.67
C THR A 27 15.62 -23.16 -26.30
N GLY A 28 14.55 -23.15 -27.09
CA GLY A 28 13.40 -24.02 -26.89
C GLY A 28 12.07 -23.26 -26.92
N ASN A 29 11.03 -23.91 -26.43
CA ASN A 29 9.71 -23.32 -26.24
C ASN A 29 9.67 -22.61 -24.87
N ILE A 30 9.47 -21.33 -24.89
CA ILE A 30 9.53 -20.50 -23.68
C ILE A 30 8.26 -19.67 -23.60
N ASP A 31 7.60 -19.76 -22.45
CA ASP A 31 6.49 -18.91 -22.10
C ASP A 31 6.96 -17.77 -21.21
N ILE A 32 6.55 -16.57 -21.57
CA ILE A 32 6.79 -15.36 -20.79
C ILE A 32 5.44 -14.91 -20.25
N SER A 33 5.35 -14.71 -18.95
CA SER A 33 4.15 -14.26 -18.26
C SER A 33 4.44 -13.09 -17.31
N TYR A 34 3.43 -12.29 -17.06
CA TYR A 34 3.50 -11.26 -16.05
C TYR A 34 3.32 -11.90 -14.66
N ASN A 35 4.20 -11.59 -13.74
CA ASN A 35 4.15 -12.07 -12.37
C ASN A 35 3.85 -10.91 -11.41
N ASN A 36 3.20 -11.19 -10.28
CA ASN A 36 2.85 -10.21 -9.26
C ASN A 36 1.92 -9.08 -9.76
N ILE A 37 0.78 -9.50 -10.36
CA ILE A 37 -0.27 -8.57 -10.81
C ILE A 37 -0.99 -8.02 -9.57
N PRO A 38 -1.05 -6.68 -9.37
CA PRO A 38 -1.74 -6.10 -8.24
C PRO A 38 -3.27 -6.17 -8.39
N PHE A 39 -3.99 -6.26 -7.28
CA PHE A 39 -5.45 -6.00 -7.17
C PHE A 39 -6.36 -6.79 -8.10
N SER A 40 -6.19 -8.08 -8.23
CA SER A 40 -7.02 -8.89 -9.14
C SER A 40 -6.99 -8.41 -10.61
N ALA A 41 -5.99 -7.63 -10.98
CA ALA A 41 -5.78 -7.24 -12.36
C ALA A 41 -5.45 -8.47 -13.22
N THR A 42 -5.65 -8.35 -14.51
CA THR A 42 -5.28 -9.37 -15.49
C THR A 42 -4.26 -8.80 -16.48
N SER A 43 -3.40 -9.64 -17.03
CA SER A 43 -2.54 -9.24 -18.15
C SER A 43 -3.13 -9.71 -19.48
N VAL A 44 -3.02 -8.87 -20.50
CA VAL A 44 -3.44 -9.17 -21.87
C VAL A 44 -2.26 -8.92 -22.81
N PRO A 45 -1.75 -9.96 -23.48
CA PRO A 45 -2.08 -11.37 -23.26
C PRO A 45 -1.62 -11.88 -21.89
N SER A 46 -2.14 -13.00 -21.43
CA SER A 46 -1.69 -13.61 -20.16
C SER A 46 -0.30 -14.23 -20.27
N VAL A 47 0.06 -14.69 -21.48
CA VAL A 47 1.32 -15.35 -21.79
C VAL A 47 1.74 -14.98 -23.21
N HIS A 48 3.03 -14.76 -23.41
CA HIS A 48 3.68 -14.78 -24.72
C HIS A 48 4.49 -16.06 -24.88
N SER A 49 4.09 -16.91 -25.80
CA SER A 49 4.89 -18.09 -26.17
C SER A 49 5.86 -17.73 -27.29
N ILE A 50 7.12 -18.11 -27.14
CA ILE A 50 8.18 -17.94 -28.13
C ILE A 50 8.90 -19.25 -28.36
N VAL A 51 9.41 -19.43 -29.57
CA VAL A 51 10.26 -20.56 -29.93
C VAL A 51 11.62 -20.02 -30.32
N SER A 52 12.63 -20.28 -29.53
CA SER A 52 14.02 -19.89 -29.80
C SER A 52 14.79 -21.11 -30.29
N THR A 53 15.17 -21.12 -31.57
CA THR A 53 15.89 -22.23 -32.19
C THR A 53 17.41 -22.04 -32.16
N THR A 54 17.88 -20.83 -31.96
CA THR A 54 19.30 -20.46 -31.92
C THR A 54 19.60 -19.48 -30.82
N TYR A 55 20.84 -19.44 -30.37
CA TYR A 55 21.30 -18.42 -29.42
C TYR A 55 21.34 -17.01 -30.04
N ASN A 56 21.23 -15.99 -29.23
CA ASN A 56 21.23 -14.57 -29.62
C ASN A 56 20.03 -14.13 -30.47
N ASN A 57 18.93 -14.87 -30.49
CA ASN A 57 17.69 -14.39 -31.05
C ASN A 57 17.07 -13.29 -30.16
N VAL A 58 16.57 -12.23 -30.82
CA VAL A 58 15.86 -11.14 -30.12
C VAL A 58 14.40 -11.17 -30.55
N PHE A 59 13.52 -11.28 -29.56
CA PHE A 59 12.07 -11.23 -29.75
C PHE A 59 11.56 -9.90 -29.22
N THR A 60 10.94 -9.10 -30.06
CA THR A 60 10.35 -7.81 -29.71
C THR A 60 8.83 -7.89 -29.63
N ASN A 61 8.19 -6.81 -29.18
CA ASN A 61 6.73 -6.68 -29.12
C ASN A 61 6.07 -7.75 -28.24
N LYS A 62 6.69 -8.07 -27.11
CA LYS A 62 6.15 -8.98 -26.11
C LYS A 62 5.58 -8.19 -24.93
N ASP A 63 4.71 -7.25 -25.24
CA ASP A 63 4.12 -6.32 -24.28
C ASP A 63 2.93 -6.97 -23.55
N PHE A 64 2.76 -6.60 -22.30
CA PHE A 64 1.62 -6.98 -21.46
C PHE A 64 0.81 -5.74 -21.11
N ALA A 65 -0.43 -5.65 -21.54
CA ALA A 65 -1.36 -4.65 -21.05
C ALA A 65 -1.95 -5.13 -19.72
N ILE A 66 -1.78 -4.35 -18.66
CA ILE A 66 -2.37 -4.67 -17.37
C ILE A 66 -3.76 -4.04 -17.30
N GLN A 67 -4.78 -4.89 -17.22
CA GLN A 67 -6.16 -4.49 -17.06
C GLN A 67 -6.55 -4.55 -15.58
N VAL A 68 -6.73 -3.40 -14.97
CA VAL A 68 -7.22 -3.30 -13.59
C VAL A 68 -8.75 -3.25 -13.63
N PRO A 69 -9.47 -4.11 -12.88
CA PRO A 69 -10.93 -4.05 -12.85
C PRO A 69 -11.38 -2.68 -12.38
N SER A 70 -12.38 -2.12 -13.05
CA SER A 70 -13.03 -0.89 -12.61
C SER A 70 -13.91 -1.15 -11.38
N GLY A 71 -14.12 -0.12 -10.55
CA GLY A 71 -15.06 -0.21 -9.43
C GLY A 71 -14.52 -0.99 -8.22
N THR A 72 -13.23 -1.21 -8.10
CA THR A 72 -12.63 -1.89 -6.94
C THR A 72 -12.22 -0.86 -5.88
N PRO A 73 -12.94 -0.77 -4.74
CA PRO A 73 -12.51 0.03 -3.61
C PRO A 73 -11.36 -0.67 -2.89
N ASN A 74 -10.30 0.05 -2.58
CA ASN A 74 -9.20 -0.49 -1.78
C ASN A 74 -8.48 0.64 -1.07
N GLY A 75 -8.40 0.56 0.26
CA GLY A 75 -7.75 1.54 1.12
C GLY A 75 -6.47 0.99 1.73
N MET A 76 -5.47 1.85 1.84
CA MET A 76 -4.25 1.58 2.59
C MET A 76 -4.14 2.61 3.70
N ILE A 77 -3.76 2.17 4.89
CA ILE A 77 -3.52 3.03 6.04
C ILE A 77 -2.11 2.81 6.58
N THR A 78 -1.46 3.89 6.97
CA THR A 78 -0.17 3.88 7.66
C THR A 78 -0.30 4.69 8.94
N PHE A 79 0.08 4.11 10.06
CA PHE A 79 0.04 4.74 11.37
C PHE A 79 1.46 4.85 11.92
N THR A 80 1.92 6.07 12.18
CA THR A 80 3.32 6.34 12.52
C THR A 80 3.41 7.25 13.75
N ASN A 81 4.31 6.90 14.65
CA ASN A 81 4.73 7.77 15.76
C ASN A 81 5.87 8.67 15.27
N ILE A 82 5.72 9.98 15.43
CA ILE A 82 6.67 10.99 14.92
C ILE A 82 7.78 11.30 15.92
N ASN A 83 7.48 11.29 17.21
CA ASN A 83 8.45 11.61 18.26
C ASN A 83 8.59 10.46 19.28
N ARG A 84 9.57 10.57 20.15
CA ARG A 84 9.77 9.57 21.23
C ARG A 84 8.63 9.62 22.23
N THR A 85 8.06 8.46 22.52
CA THR A 85 7.06 8.28 23.57
C THR A 85 7.70 8.36 24.96
N ARG A 86 7.17 9.23 25.82
CA ARG A 86 7.62 9.40 27.20
C ARG A 86 6.42 9.56 28.11
N SER A 87 6.49 8.97 29.29
CA SER A 87 5.47 9.13 30.35
C SER A 87 5.23 10.62 30.68
N GLY A 88 3.99 11.05 30.75
CA GLY A 88 3.58 12.42 31.05
C GLY A 88 3.83 13.44 29.94
N GLN A 89 4.16 13.01 28.73
CA GLN A 89 4.48 13.89 27.62
C GLN A 89 3.54 13.70 26.42
N PHE A 90 3.45 14.71 25.58
CA PHE A 90 2.73 14.62 24.32
C PHE A 90 3.51 13.79 23.29
N VAL A 91 2.78 12.94 22.61
CA VAL A 91 3.23 12.17 21.45
C VAL A 91 2.49 12.65 20.22
N TYR A 92 3.22 12.83 19.13
CA TYR A 92 2.67 13.21 17.84
C TYR A 92 2.57 11.96 16.95
N LEU A 93 1.35 11.68 16.54
CA LEU A 93 1.01 10.54 15.68
C LEU A 93 0.59 11.05 14.32
N LYS A 94 0.98 10.34 13.28
CA LYS A 94 0.54 10.59 11.91
C LYS A 94 -0.22 9.39 11.40
N VAL A 95 -1.42 9.62 10.91
CA VAL A 95 -2.21 8.63 10.17
C VAL A 95 -2.27 9.07 8.72
N GLU A 96 -1.71 8.28 7.83
CA GLU A 96 -1.78 8.50 6.40
C GLU A 96 -2.67 7.43 5.79
N TYR A 97 -3.70 7.84 5.05
CA TYR A 97 -4.58 6.92 4.38
C TYR A 97 -4.70 7.27 2.90
N LYS A 98 -4.70 6.23 2.07
CA LYS A 98 -4.64 6.33 0.63
C LYS A 98 -5.65 5.41 -0.02
N ASN A 99 -6.33 5.91 -1.04
CA ASN A 99 -7.09 5.06 -1.94
C ASN A 99 -6.15 4.43 -2.97
N ILE A 100 -5.90 3.14 -2.82
CA ILE A 100 -5.09 2.36 -3.77
C ILE A 100 -5.96 1.55 -4.74
N GLY A 101 -7.27 1.73 -4.66
CA GLY A 101 -8.26 1.15 -5.57
C GLY A 101 -8.43 1.93 -6.88
N THR A 102 -9.47 1.57 -7.63
CA THR A 102 -9.78 2.12 -8.96
C THR A 102 -11.04 2.96 -9.00
N THR A 103 -11.74 3.08 -7.88
CA THR A 103 -12.93 3.92 -7.74
C THR A 103 -12.81 4.82 -6.52
N ALA A 104 -13.50 5.96 -6.54
CA ALA A 104 -13.58 6.83 -5.37
C ALA A 104 -14.22 6.08 -4.20
N MET A 105 -13.71 6.32 -3.00
CA MET A 105 -14.21 5.68 -1.79
C MET A 105 -14.57 6.69 -0.72
N SER A 106 -15.56 6.33 0.10
CA SER A 106 -16.01 7.10 1.25
C SER A 106 -16.20 6.15 2.41
N GLY A 107 -15.97 6.61 3.61
CA GLY A 107 -16.06 5.74 4.79
C GLY A 107 -15.66 6.43 6.07
N THR A 108 -15.33 5.61 7.04
CA THR A 108 -14.85 6.05 8.36
C THR A 108 -13.46 5.47 8.60
N LEU A 109 -12.63 6.28 9.22
CA LEU A 109 -11.33 5.90 9.75
C LEU A 109 -11.42 5.97 11.26
N LYS A 110 -10.99 4.94 11.95
CA LYS A 110 -10.91 4.91 13.41
C LYS A 110 -9.46 4.81 13.85
N VAL A 111 -9.12 5.59 14.85
CA VAL A 111 -7.85 5.46 15.60
C VAL A 111 -8.19 5.03 17.01
N VAL A 112 -7.65 3.89 17.42
CA VAL A 112 -7.82 3.36 18.76
C VAL A 112 -6.51 3.56 19.51
N LEU A 113 -6.55 4.35 20.58
CA LEU A 113 -5.41 4.63 21.43
C LEU A 113 -5.30 3.57 22.53
N ASP A 114 -4.08 3.36 22.99
CA ASP A 114 -3.85 2.62 24.25
C ASP A 114 -4.60 3.32 25.40
N SER A 115 -5.19 2.57 26.33
CA SER A 115 -5.96 3.13 27.46
C SER A 115 -5.16 4.04 28.38
N ARG A 116 -3.84 4.07 28.25
CA ARG A 116 -2.90 4.96 28.95
C ARG A 116 -2.52 6.18 28.13
N MET A 117 -3.27 6.45 27.08
CA MET A 117 -3.09 7.62 26.21
C MET A 117 -4.41 8.35 26.07
N SER A 118 -4.36 9.67 26.13
CA SER A 118 -5.54 10.53 25.99
C SER A 118 -5.42 11.41 24.76
N TYR A 119 -6.48 11.46 23.96
CA TYR A 119 -6.57 12.36 22.80
C TYR A 119 -6.49 13.81 23.26
N SER A 120 -5.70 14.64 22.58
CA SER A 120 -5.60 16.07 22.81
C SER A 120 -6.15 16.88 21.64
N THR A 121 -5.59 16.74 20.46
CA THR A 121 -6.01 17.48 19.27
C THR A 121 -5.58 16.78 18.00
N SER A 122 -6.22 17.12 16.87
CA SER A 122 -5.78 16.67 15.55
C SER A 122 -6.17 17.65 14.44
N ILE A 123 -5.48 17.53 13.31
CA ILE A 123 -5.82 18.20 12.05
C ILE A 123 -5.90 17.12 10.95
N PRO A 124 -7.07 16.97 10.32
CA PRO A 124 -8.37 17.60 10.60
C PRO A 124 -8.96 17.19 11.95
N ALA A 125 -9.96 17.94 12.42
CA ALA A 125 -10.70 17.59 13.62
C ALA A 125 -11.50 16.29 13.42
N PRO A 126 -11.66 15.45 14.47
CA PRO A 126 -12.43 14.21 14.36
C PRO A 126 -13.93 14.49 14.30
N GLN A 127 -14.66 13.53 13.74
CA GLN A 127 -16.14 13.52 13.79
C GLN A 127 -16.65 13.16 15.18
N LEU A 128 -15.99 12.24 15.85
CA LEU A 128 -16.36 11.74 17.17
C LEU A 128 -15.10 11.37 17.94
N THR A 129 -15.09 11.72 19.23
CA THR A 129 -14.06 11.28 20.18
C THR A 129 -14.76 10.55 21.32
N ASN A 130 -14.42 9.30 21.54
CA ASN A 130 -14.97 8.47 22.60
C ASN A 130 -13.81 7.78 23.33
N VAL A 131 -13.59 8.07 24.58
CA VAL A 131 -12.52 7.58 25.47
C VAL A 131 -11.19 7.35 24.76
N ASP A 132 -11.02 6.18 24.15
CA ASP A 132 -9.82 5.71 23.44
C ASP A 132 -9.99 5.65 21.92
N THR A 133 -11.21 5.82 21.39
CA THR A 133 -11.52 5.70 19.98
C THR A 133 -11.86 7.04 19.35
N ILE A 134 -11.09 7.45 18.36
CA ILE A 134 -11.25 8.68 17.61
C ILE A 134 -11.68 8.34 16.19
N THR A 135 -12.83 8.89 15.77
CA THR A 135 -13.44 8.57 14.47
C THR A 135 -13.40 9.77 13.53
N TYR A 136 -12.95 9.53 12.31
CA TYR A 136 -12.95 10.48 11.21
C TYR A 136 -13.81 9.95 10.06
N THR A 137 -14.49 10.83 9.36
CA THR A 137 -15.19 10.50 8.12
C THR A 137 -14.42 11.07 6.94
N TYR A 138 -14.38 10.32 5.86
CA TYR A 138 -13.86 10.79 4.60
C TYR A 138 -14.85 10.51 3.48
N SER A 139 -14.90 11.41 2.51
CA SER A 139 -15.78 11.30 1.35
C SER A 139 -15.02 11.56 0.08
N ASN A 140 -15.41 10.84 -0.98
CA ASN A 140 -14.89 11.02 -2.33
C ASN A 140 -13.35 11.01 -2.41
N LEU A 141 -12.70 10.12 -1.67
CA LEU A 141 -11.26 9.91 -1.78
C LEU A 141 -10.96 9.26 -3.14
N LEU A 142 -10.38 10.04 -4.06
CA LEU A 142 -10.14 9.63 -5.43
C LEU A 142 -9.04 8.54 -5.53
N PRO A 143 -9.03 7.72 -6.58
CA PRO A 143 -7.94 6.77 -6.82
C PRO A 143 -6.56 7.45 -6.77
N GLN A 144 -5.63 6.84 -6.03
CA GLN A 144 -4.28 7.33 -5.73
C GLN A 144 -4.22 8.58 -4.84
N GLU A 145 -5.34 9.14 -4.42
CA GLU A 145 -5.36 10.25 -3.46
C GLU A 145 -4.92 9.76 -2.07
N THR A 146 -4.10 10.58 -1.43
CA THR A 146 -3.60 10.38 -0.06
C THR A 146 -4.07 11.52 0.81
N LYS A 147 -4.55 11.22 2.01
CA LYS A 147 -4.86 12.21 3.04
C LYS A 147 -4.11 11.89 4.32
N VAL A 148 -3.91 12.90 5.14
CA VAL A 148 -3.13 12.81 6.37
C VAL A 148 -3.95 13.37 7.52
N ILE A 149 -3.81 12.73 8.68
CA ILE A 149 -4.28 13.24 9.97
C ILE A 149 -3.05 13.35 10.88
N ASP A 150 -2.75 14.56 11.30
CA ASP A 150 -1.74 14.81 12.31
C ASP A 150 -2.44 14.94 13.68
N MET A 151 -2.02 14.13 14.65
CA MET A 151 -2.67 13.97 15.94
C MET A 151 -1.67 14.17 17.08
N SER A 152 -2.11 14.81 18.16
CA SER A 152 -1.40 14.91 19.44
C SER A 152 -2.17 14.16 20.52
N VAL A 153 -1.47 13.29 21.23
CA VAL A 153 -2.00 12.52 22.35
C VAL A 153 -1.11 12.70 23.58
N LEU A 154 -1.70 12.72 24.76
CA LEU A 154 -0.97 12.76 26.03
C LEU A 154 -0.79 11.33 26.54
N VAL A 155 0.42 10.97 26.89
CA VAL A 155 0.75 9.70 27.57
C VAL A 155 0.60 9.88 29.07
N ASP A 156 -0.02 8.93 29.76
CA ASP A 156 -0.18 8.96 31.21
C ASP A 156 1.16 9.11 31.93
N GLY A 157 1.12 9.86 33.05
CA GLY A 157 2.26 10.01 33.94
C GLY A 157 2.54 8.74 34.75
N GLY A 158 3.79 8.57 35.18
CA GLY A 158 4.18 7.48 36.09
C GLY A 158 4.32 6.09 35.46
N LEU A 159 4.29 5.97 34.14
CA LEU A 159 4.52 4.68 33.47
C LEU A 159 5.98 4.23 33.67
N ALA A 160 6.13 2.92 33.93
CA ALA A 160 7.44 2.31 34.06
C ALA A 160 8.22 2.35 32.74
N ILE A 161 9.55 2.36 32.83
CA ILE A 161 10.42 2.25 31.65
C ILE A 161 10.12 0.92 30.96
N LEU A 162 10.13 0.91 29.62
CA LEU A 162 9.80 -0.24 28.76
C LEU A 162 8.33 -0.67 28.78
N THR A 163 7.42 0.16 29.32
CA THR A 163 5.98 -0.10 29.16
C THR A 163 5.62 -0.04 27.66
N THR A 164 5.02 -1.12 27.16
CA THR A 164 4.51 -1.18 25.77
C THR A 164 3.15 -0.49 25.70
N LEU A 165 2.99 0.44 24.78
CA LEU A 165 1.71 1.09 24.44
C LEU A 165 1.27 0.56 23.08
N THR A 166 0.00 0.16 22.95
CA THR A 166 -0.54 -0.39 21.71
C THR A 166 -1.70 0.47 21.23
N SER A 167 -1.47 1.12 20.10
CA SER A 167 -2.50 1.89 19.38
C SER A 167 -2.52 1.44 17.92
N TYR A 168 -3.67 1.53 17.27
CA TYR A 168 -3.81 1.16 15.87
C TYR A 168 -4.84 2.03 15.16
N ALA A 169 -4.84 1.95 13.83
CA ALA A 169 -5.81 2.63 13.00
C ALA A 169 -6.41 1.66 11.97
N GLU A 170 -7.68 1.86 11.65
CA GLU A 170 -8.45 1.04 10.69
C GLU A 170 -9.30 1.91 9.76
N LEU A 171 -9.51 1.42 8.52
CA LEU A 171 -10.35 2.01 7.47
C LEU A 171 -11.60 1.18 7.26
#